data_b50984a82621aa488614f275949a243c
#
_entry.id   b50984a82621aa488614f275949a243c
#
_cell.length_a   1.000
_cell.length_b   1.000
_cell.length_c   1.000
_cell.angle_alpha   90.00
_cell.angle_beta   90.00
_cell.angle_gamma   90.00
#
_symmetry.space_group_name_H-M   'P 1'
#
loop_
_entity.id
_entity.type
_entity.pdbx_description
1 polymer ?
#
loop_
_entity_poly.entity_id
_entity_poly.type
_entity_poly.pdbx_seq_one_letter_code
_entity_poly.pdbx_strand_id
1 'polypeptide(L)'
;RIILPRSSCKMIQALPLITSGAADTNGLKSEHLALACASHNGADIHLAPISKWLETLGLKDEDFRCGPQKPKDRATRHALLRARQPACQIHNNCSGKHAGFLTLNKYLAGQPDYEVVDHPVQKAAFEAFEMTTDEISTGFGIDGCSAPNHSCSLQGLARAMAWFASAEDRSDSASKAAVRLVNAMNTHPELVAGDGRACTG
;
A
#
# COMPACT_ATOMS: atom_id res chain seq x y z
N ARG A 1 -12.43 -18.79 -11.74
CA ARG A 1 -11.28 -19.22 -10.94
C ARG A 1 -11.06 -18.24 -9.79
N ILE A 2 -10.94 -18.76 -8.56
CA ILE A 2 -10.61 -17.96 -7.37
C ILE A 2 -9.08 -17.77 -7.33
N ILE A 3 -8.66 -16.57 -6.99
CA ILE A 3 -7.26 -16.13 -6.89
C ILE A 3 -7.03 -15.33 -5.61
N LEU A 4 -5.77 -15.21 -5.23
CA LEU A 4 -5.27 -14.23 -4.28
C LEU A 4 -4.52 -13.15 -5.08
N PRO A 5 -5.06 -11.94 -5.26
CA PRO A 5 -4.52 -10.94 -6.20
C PRO A 5 -3.19 -10.33 -5.77
N ARG A 6 -2.83 -10.44 -4.49
CA ARG A 6 -1.56 -9.95 -3.93
C ARG A 6 -1.33 -8.46 -4.24
N SER A 7 -0.16 -8.12 -4.78
CA SER A 7 0.22 -6.72 -5.03
C SER A 7 -0.69 -5.96 -6.00
N SER A 8 -1.48 -6.66 -6.84
CA SER A 8 -2.39 -5.99 -7.76
C SER A 8 -3.61 -5.34 -7.08
N CYS A 9 -3.89 -5.67 -5.81
CA CYS A 9 -4.98 -5.02 -5.05
C CYS A 9 -4.51 -3.87 -4.14
N LYS A 10 -3.25 -3.43 -4.22
CA LYS A 10 -2.74 -2.41 -3.29
C LYS A 10 -3.46 -1.07 -3.38
N MET A 11 -3.85 -0.65 -4.57
CA MET A 11 -4.65 0.57 -4.72
C MET A 11 -6.03 0.44 -4.06
N ILE A 12 -6.62 -0.78 -4.04
CA ILE A 12 -7.85 -1.06 -3.31
C ILE A 12 -7.60 -0.94 -1.80
N GLN A 13 -6.49 -1.53 -1.31
CA GLN A 13 -6.10 -1.46 0.10
C GLN A 13 -5.78 -0.03 0.56
N ALA A 14 -5.42 0.88 -0.36
CA ALA A 14 -5.14 2.28 -0.08
C ALA A 14 -6.40 3.17 -0.07
N LEU A 15 -7.56 2.71 -0.58
CA LEU A 15 -8.79 3.51 -0.57
C LEU A 15 -9.17 4.03 0.81
N PRO A 16 -9.16 3.21 1.88
CA PRO A 16 -9.54 3.65 3.22
C PRO A 16 -8.66 4.77 3.77
N LEU A 17 -7.40 4.85 3.35
CA LEU A 17 -6.49 5.93 3.74
C LEU A 17 -7.04 7.31 3.34
N ILE A 18 -7.75 7.38 2.21
CA ILE A 18 -8.33 8.62 1.70
C ILE A 18 -9.79 8.77 2.15
N THR A 19 -10.61 7.73 1.99
CA THR A 19 -12.05 7.80 2.27
C THR A 19 -12.37 8.07 3.74
N SER A 20 -11.49 7.69 4.66
CA SER A 20 -11.61 8.01 6.10
C SER A 20 -11.27 9.46 6.43
N GLY A 21 -10.53 10.16 5.55
CA GLY A 21 -9.94 11.46 5.83
C GLY A 21 -8.53 11.41 6.44
N ALA A 22 -8.00 10.21 6.72
CA ALA A 22 -6.67 10.04 7.33
C ALA A 22 -5.55 10.67 6.49
N ALA A 23 -5.61 10.54 5.16
CA ALA A 23 -4.63 11.15 4.26
C ALA A 23 -4.61 12.68 4.38
N ASP A 24 -5.77 13.30 4.37
CA ASP A 24 -5.92 14.76 4.39
C ASP A 24 -5.56 15.33 5.77
N THR A 25 -5.98 14.67 6.85
CA THR A 25 -5.64 15.04 8.24
C THR A 25 -4.13 15.02 8.49
N ASN A 26 -3.41 14.07 7.87
CA ASN A 26 -1.96 13.96 8.00
C ASN A 26 -1.18 14.67 6.88
N GLY A 27 -1.85 15.45 6.02
CA GLY A 27 -1.23 16.25 4.96
C GLY A 27 -0.49 15.41 3.91
N LEU A 28 -0.95 14.17 3.64
CA LEU A 28 -0.33 13.30 2.65
C LEU A 28 -0.47 13.87 1.24
N LYS A 29 0.63 13.84 0.50
CA LYS A 29 0.72 14.30 -0.89
C LYS A 29 0.64 13.12 -1.85
N SER A 30 0.65 13.40 -3.16
CA SER A 30 0.59 12.40 -4.23
C SER A 30 1.70 11.35 -4.14
N GLU A 31 2.91 11.73 -3.72
CA GLU A 31 4.03 10.80 -3.55
C GLU A 31 3.75 9.74 -2.47
N HIS A 32 3.11 10.14 -1.35
CA HIS A 32 2.71 9.21 -0.29
C HIS A 32 1.64 8.24 -0.79
N LEU A 33 0.68 8.73 -1.58
CA LEU A 33 -0.39 7.91 -2.15
C LEU A 33 0.15 6.90 -3.16
N ALA A 34 1.11 7.30 -4.01
CA ALA A 34 1.81 6.39 -4.92
C ALA A 34 2.58 5.31 -4.13
N LEU A 35 3.30 5.70 -3.08
CA LEU A 35 4.01 4.77 -2.19
C LEU A 35 3.07 3.82 -1.45
N ALA A 36 1.87 4.27 -1.05
CA ALA A 36 0.86 3.40 -0.44
C ALA A 36 0.38 2.29 -1.40
N CYS A 37 0.43 2.52 -2.71
CA CYS A 37 0.12 1.53 -3.74
C CYS A 37 1.34 0.71 -4.20
N ALA A 38 2.54 1.00 -3.71
CA ALA A 38 3.79 0.50 -4.26
C ALA A 38 4.11 -0.96 -3.94
N SER A 39 4.81 -1.60 -4.88
CA SER A 39 5.59 -2.81 -4.66
C SER A 39 7.04 -2.52 -5.08
N HIS A 40 7.67 -1.59 -4.35
CA HIS A 40 8.92 -0.97 -4.75
C HIS A 40 10.15 -1.88 -4.62
N ASN A 41 11.23 -1.51 -5.30
CA ASN A 41 12.48 -2.25 -5.28
C ASN A 41 13.38 -1.95 -4.05
N GLY A 42 13.00 -0.97 -3.23
CA GLY A 42 13.77 -0.54 -2.05
C GLY A 42 14.97 0.34 -2.39
N ALA A 43 14.89 1.11 -3.49
CA ALA A 43 15.86 2.16 -3.80
C ALA A 43 15.66 3.39 -2.88
N ASP A 44 16.66 4.25 -2.79
CA ASP A 44 16.62 5.43 -1.94
C ASP A 44 15.44 6.38 -2.23
N ILE A 45 15.00 6.46 -3.49
CA ILE A 45 13.80 7.21 -3.89
C ILE A 45 12.53 6.76 -3.16
N HIS A 46 12.49 5.52 -2.67
CA HIS A 46 11.38 4.98 -1.87
C HIS A 46 11.67 5.11 -0.37
N LEU A 47 12.89 4.73 0.05
CA LEU A 47 13.23 4.63 1.47
C LEU A 47 13.26 5.99 2.15
N ALA A 48 13.85 7.02 1.52
CA ALA A 48 13.94 8.35 2.09
C ALA A 48 12.57 8.99 2.35
N PRO A 49 11.63 9.04 1.38
CA PRO A 49 10.30 9.60 1.65
C PRO A 49 9.48 8.75 2.64
N ILE A 50 9.63 7.41 2.65
CA ILE A 50 8.95 6.56 3.64
C ILE A 50 9.50 6.83 5.05
N SER A 51 10.82 6.96 5.21
CA SER A 51 11.44 7.30 6.50
C SER A 51 10.89 8.63 7.01
N LYS A 52 10.89 9.66 6.16
CA LYS A 52 10.34 10.97 6.53
C LYS A 52 8.84 10.91 6.87
N TRP A 53 8.09 10.08 6.17
CA TRP A 53 6.67 9.87 6.47
C TRP A 53 6.49 9.28 7.87
N LEU A 54 7.24 8.25 8.24
CA LEU A 54 7.21 7.69 9.60
C LEU A 54 7.58 8.74 10.66
N GLU A 55 8.64 9.51 10.43
CA GLU A 55 9.05 10.59 11.34
C GLU A 55 7.92 11.60 11.57
N THR A 56 7.21 12.00 10.52
CA THR A 56 6.05 12.90 10.61
C THR A 56 4.92 12.29 11.46
N LEU A 57 4.77 10.97 11.44
CA LEU A 57 3.82 10.25 12.28
C LEU A 57 4.33 10.04 13.72
N GLY A 58 5.59 10.34 14.00
CA GLY A 58 6.25 10.03 15.28
C GLY A 58 6.51 8.53 15.45
N LEU A 59 6.67 7.81 14.33
CA LEU A 59 6.86 6.36 14.27
C LEU A 59 8.28 6.01 13.78
N LYS A 60 8.66 4.73 13.97
CA LYS A 60 9.97 4.17 13.61
C LYS A 60 9.82 2.86 12.85
N ASP A 61 10.95 2.28 12.41
CA ASP A 61 10.99 0.98 11.71
C ASP A 61 10.34 -0.15 12.54
N GLU A 62 10.48 -0.11 13.86
CA GLU A 62 9.91 -1.12 14.78
C GLU A 62 8.39 -1.12 14.82
N ASP A 63 7.74 -0.03 14.40
CA ASP A 63 6.28 0.08 14.34
C ASP A 63 5.69 -0.63 13.11
N PHE A 64 6.49 -0.91 12.11
CA PHE A 64 6.07 -1.73 10.99
C PHE A 64 5.77 -3.17 11.42
N ARG A 65 4.90 -3.85 10.65
CA ARG A 65 4.57 -5.27 10.79
C ARG A 65 4.81 -6.07 9.50
N CYS A 66 5.48 -5.46 8.51
CA CYS A 66 5.72 -6.12 7.22
C CYS A 66 6.89 -7.12 7.23
N GLY A 67 7.68 -7.12 8.29
CA GLY A 67 8.90 -7.89 8.38
C GLY A 67 10.05 -7.36 7.50
N PRO A 68 11.31 -7.65 7.84
CA PRO A 68 12.47 -7.24 7.05
C PRO A 68 12.52 -7.97 5.71
N GLN A 69 12.94 -7.27 4.66
CA GLN A 69 13.15 -7.87 3.34
C GLN A 69 14.41 -7.30 2.70
N LYS A 70 15.20 -8.18 2.08
CA LYS A 70 16.36 -7.74 1.29
C LYS A 70 15.89 -6.90 0.10
N PRO A 71 16.34 -5.63 -0.06
CA PRO A 71 15.91 -4.78 -1.17
C PRO A 71 16.32 -5.38 -2.52
N LYS A 72 15.48 -5.18 -3.53
CA LYS A 72 15.81 -5.59 -4.91
C LYS A 72 16.78 -4.61 -5.57
N ASP A 73 16.79 -3.36 -5.14
CA ASP A 73 17.74 -2.36 -5.61
C ASP A 73 19.17 -2.75 -5.30
N ARG A 74 20.04 -2.67 -6.32
CA ARG A 74 21.44 -3.09 -6.21
C ARG A 74 22.27 -2.14 -5.38
N ALA A 75 22.05 -0.83 -5.54
CA ALA A 75 22.82 0.20 -4.83
C ALA A 75 22.56 0.11 -3.31
N THR A 76 21.30 0.01 -2.92
CA THR A 76 20.88 -0.15 -1.52
C THR A 76 21.46 -1.44 -0.92
N ARG A 77 21.40 -2.57 -1.63
CA ARG A 77 22.01 -3.81 -1.16
C ARG A 77 23.51 -3.68 -0.92
N HIS A 78 24.24 -3.03 -1.83
CA HIS A 78 25.66 -2.83 -1.68
C HIS A 78 25.98 -1.86 -0.54
N ALA A 79 25.14 -0.84 -0.31
CA ALA A 79 25.28 0.07 0.83
C ALA A 79 25.14 -0.69 2.16
N LEU A 80 24.09 -1.53 2.30
CA LEU A 80 23.91 -2.36 3.49
C LEU A 80 25.08 -3.32 3.73
N LEU A 81 25.57 -3.97 2.68
CA LEU A 81 26.73 -4.88 2.78
C LEU A 81 28.00 -4.13 3.24
N ARG A 82 28.29 -2.95 2.68
CA ARG A 82 29.45 -2.13 3.09
C ARG A 82 29.34 -1.65 4.53
N ALA A 83 28.12 -1.28 4.95
CA ALA A 83 27.82 -0.84 6.31
C ALA A 83 27.74 -2.01 7.30
N ARG A 84 27.80 -3.27 6.83
CA ARG A 84 27.57 -4.50 7.63
C ARG A 84 26.25 -4.45 8.39
N GLN A 85 25.21 -3.84 7.78
CA GLN A 85 23.88 -3.73 8.37
C GLN A 85 22.92 -4.72 7.72
N PRO A 86 22.05 -5.39 8.50
CA PRO A 86 20.98 -6.19 7.96
C PRO A 86 19.90 -5.30 7.33
N ALA A 87 19.12 -5.88 6.42
CA ALA A 87 17.90 -5.23 5.98
C ALA A 87 16.87 -5.22 7.12
N CYS A 88 16.18 -4.10 7.30
CA CYS A 88 15.09 -3.94 8.27
C CYS A 88 13.74 -3.79 7.55
N GLN A 89 12.67 -3.45 8.26
CA GLN A 89 11.31 -3.47 7.74
C GLN A 89 11.05 -2.40 6.66
N ILE A 90 11.70 -1.24 6.75
CA ILE A 90 11.57 -0.19 5.71
C ILE A 90 12.03 -0.67 4.34
N HIS A 91 12.95 -1.65 4.28
CA HIS A 91 13.43 -2.24 3.03
C HIS A 91 12.43 -3.22 2.39
N ASN A 92 11.35 -3.58 3.11
CA ASN A 92 10.29 -4.41 2.55
C ASN A 92 9.61 -3.68 1.38
N ASN A 93 9.38 -4.38 0.28
CA ASN A 93 8.74 -3.82 -0.91
C ASN A 93 7.31 -3.29 -0.67
N CYS A 94 6.74 -3.59 0.50
CA CYS A 94 5.42 -3.13 0.93
C CYS A 94 5.50 -2.03 1.99
N SER A 95 6.68 -1.51 2.37
CA SER A 95 6.80 -0.55 3.47
C SER A 95 6.00 0.73 3.21
N GLY A 96 5.89 1.20 1.97
CA GLY A 96 5.02 2.32 1.61
C GLY A 96 3.53 2.03 1.88
N LYS A 97 3.04 0.83 1.51
CA LYS A 97 1.68 0.39 1.86
C LYS A 97 1.48 0.35 3.38
N HIS A 98 2.47 -0.16 4.11
CA HIS A 98 2.41 -0.25 5.57
C HIS A 98 2.51 1.13 6.24
N ALA A 99 3.21 2.10 5.67
CA ALA A 99 3.16 3.50 6.11
C ALA A 99 1.73 4.08 5.95
N GLY A 100 1.04 3.74 4.85
CA GLY A 100 -0.37 4.05 4.68
C GLY A 100 -1.27 3.40 5.74
N PHE A 101 -1.06 2.12 6.04
CA PHE A 101 -1.78 1.42 7.12
C PHE A 101 -1.51 2.04 8.49
N LEU A 102 -0.26 2.40 8.80
CA LEU A 102 0.10 3.07 10.04
C LEU A 102 -0.55 4.47 10.16
N THR A 103 -0.64 5.21 9.06
CA THR A 103 -1.35 6.49 9.04
C THR A 103 -2.83 6.30 9.35
N LEU A 104 -3.47 5.34 8.70
CA LEU A 104 -4.87 4.99 8.94
C LEU A 104 -5.07 4.49 10.37
N ASN A 105 -4.16 3.62 10.86
CA ASN A 105 -4.19 3.10 12.23
C ASN A 105 -4.16 4.21 13.26
N LYS A 106 -3.25 5.15 13.11
CA LYS A 106 -3.12 6.31 14.00
C LYS A 106 -4.38 7.18 13.99
N TYR A 107 -4.97 7.39 12.81
CA TYR A 107 -6.21 8.14 12.64
C TYR A 107 -7.41 7.47 13.34
N LEU A 108 -7.47 6.13 13.28
CA LEU A 108 -8.51 5.32 13.91
C LEU A 108 -8.25 5.05 15.40
N ALA A 109 -7.13 5.52 15.96
CA ALA A 109 -6.66 5.21 17.31
C ALA A 109 -6.64 3.69 17.58
N GLY A 110 -6.22 2.90 16.58
CA GLY A 110 -6.17 1.45 16.63
C GLY A 110 -4.97 0.91 17.40
N GLN A 111 -4.99 -0.39 17.67
CA GLN A 111 -3.91 -1.11 18.34
C GLN A 111 -2.69 -1.31 17.40
N PRO A 112 -1.50 -1.63 17.93
CA PRO A 112 -0.27 -1.76 17.13
C PRO A 112 -0.28 -2.87 16.08
N ASP A 113 -1.09 -3.92 16.26
CA ASP A 113 -1.12 -5.10 15.40
C ASP A 113 -2.07 -4.91 14.20
N TYR A 114 -1.85 -3.82 13.46
CA TYR A 114 -2.72 -3.38 12.36
C TYR A 114 -2.78 -4.35 11.17
N GLU A 115 -1.92 -5.34 11.09
CA GLU A 115 -1.90 -6.39 10.07
C GLU A 115 -2.86 -7.54 10.36
N VAL A 116 -3.37 -7.66 11.59
CA VAL A 116 -4.31 -8.73 11.97
C VAL A 116 -5.65 -8.53 11.26
N VAL A 117 -6.22 -9.61 10.72
CA VAL A 117 -7.43 -9.56 9.85
C VAL A 117 -8.62 -8.86 10.51
N ASP A 118 -8.80 -9.01 11.81
CA ASP A 118 -9.89 -8.39 12.56
C ASP A 118 -9.64 -6.94 12.99
N HIS A 119 -8.44 -6.41 12.70
CA HIS A 119 -8.09 -5.04 13.03
C HIS A 119 -8.90 -4.04 12.17
N PRO A 120 -9.31 -2.86 12.71
CA PRO A 120 -10.08 -1.86 11.96
C PRO A 120 -9.46 -1.46 10.62
N VAL A 121 -8.13 -1.35 10.52
CA VAL A 121 -7.42 -1.06 9.28
C VAL A 121 -7.67 -2.13 8.22
N GLN A 122 -7.60 -3.41 8.61
CA GLN A 122 -7.79 -4.52 7.68
C GLN A 122 -9.26 -4.73 7.32
N LYS A 123 -10.19 -4.46 8.27
CA LYS A 123 -11.63 -4.44 7.98
C LYS A 123 -11.99 -3.39 6.94
N ALA A 124 -11.46 -2.16 7.09
CA ALA A 124 -11.67 -1.11 6.10
C ALA A 124 -11.10 -1.48 4.72
N ALA A 125 -9.92 -2.12 4.67
CA ALA A 125 -9.33 -2.61 3.43
C ALA A 125 -10.16 -3.75 2.82
N PHE A 126 -10.72 -4.62 3.64
CA PHE A 126 -11.60 -5.71 3.23
C PHE A 126 -12.92 -5.18 2.64
N GLU A 127 -13.58 -4.25 3.31
CA GLU A 127 -14.80 -3.59 2.81
C GLU A 127 -14.56 -2.91 1.46
N ALA A 128 -13.44 -2.21 1.30
CA ALA A 128 -13.05 -1.62 0.02
C ALA A 128 -12.81 -2.69 -1.05
N PHE A 129 -12.26 -3.84 -0.67
CA PHE A 129 -12.01 -4.96 -1.57
C PHE A 129 -13.33 -5.57 -2.08
N GLU A 130 -14.27 -5.90 -1.20
CA GLU A 130 -15.58 -6.45 -1.59
C GLU A 130 -16.39 -5.44 -2.41
N MET A 131 -16.39 -4.17 -2.01
CA MET A 131 -17.04 -3.09 -2.75
C MET A 131 -16.54 -2.99 -4.20
N THR A 132 -15.22 -3.03 -4.41
CA THR A 132 -14.65 -2.82 -5.75
C THR A 132 -14.72 -4.05 -6.62
N THR A 133 -14.60 -5.25 -6.05
CA THR A 133 -14.70 -6.52 -6.77
C THR A 133 -16.16 -6.91 -7.07
N ASP A 134 -17.12 -6.32 -6.33
CA ASP A 134 -18.53 -6.69 -6.35
C ASP A 134 -18.73 -8.21 -6.10
N GLU A 135 -17.98 -8.71 -5.09
CA GLU A 135 -18.00 -10.12 -4.68
C GLU A 135 -17.81 -10.22 -3.16
N ILE A 136 -18.45 -11.23 -2.55
CA ILE A 136 -18.14 -11.65 -1.18
C ILE A 136 -16.87 -12.52 -1.24
N SER A 137 -15.83 -12.10 -0.52
CA SER A 137 -14.59 -12.88 -0.46
C SER A 137 -14.80 -14.18 0.34
N THR A 138 -14.37 -15.29 -0.24
CA THR A 138 -14.51 -16.62 0.36
C THR A 138 -13.41 -16.98 1.35
N GLY A 139 -12.45 -16.09 1.56
CA GLY A 139 -11.34 -16.29 2.49
C GLY A 139 -10.15 -15.41 2.16
N PHE A 140 -9.07 -15.62 2.88
CA PHE A 140 -7.82 -14.88 2.70
C PHE A 140 -6.59 -15.76 2.93
N GLY A 141 -5.46 -15.32 2.42
CA GLY A 141 -4.12 -15.81 2.79
C GLY A 141 -3.32 -14.68 3.43
N ILE A 142 -2.26 -15.02 4.14
CA ILE A 142 -1.31 -14.03 4.65
C ILE A 142 -0.24 -13.80 3.60
N ASP A 143 -0.07 -12.54 3.19
CA ASP A 143 0.96 -12.16 2.21
C ASP A 143 2.36 -12.14 2.87
N GLY A 144 3.40 -12.11 2.06
CA GLY A 144 4.79 -12.05 2.53
C GLY A 144 5.15 -10.78 3.32
N CYS A 145 4.25 -9.82 3.39
CA CYS A 145 4.34 -8.62 4.24
C CYS A 145 3.41 -8.69 5.46
N SER A 146 2.96 -9.87 5.85
CA SER A 146 2.06 -10.14 6.99
C SER A 146 0.63 -9.63 6.85
N ALA A 147 0.31 -8.80 5.86
CA ALA A 147 -1.05 -8.30 5.67
C ALA A 147 -1.97 -9.36 5.04
N PRO A 148 -3.27 -9.38 5.39
CA PRO A 148 -4.27 -10.21 4.72
C PRO A 148 -4.37 -9.89 3.22
N ASN A 149 -4.55 -10.95 2.44
CA ASN A 149 -4.76 -10.90 1.00
C ASN A 149 -6.04 -11.68 0.69
N HIS A 150 -7.13 -10.95 0.51
CA HIS A 150 -8.45 -11.53 0.33
C HIS A 150 -8.61 -12.16 -1.04
N SER A 151 -9.40 -13.25 -1.10
CA SER A 151 -9.66 -13.97 -2.34
C SER A 151 -10.80 -13.33 -3.13
N CYS A 152 -10.68 -13.37 -4.45
CA CYS A 152 -11.76 -13.03 -5.37
C CYS A 152 -11.68 -13.90 -6.64
N SER A 153 -12.70 -13.83 -7.50
CA SER A 153 -12.57 -14.35 -8.84
C SER A 153 -11.68 -13.46 -9.71
N LEU A 154 -11.13 -14.01 -10.79
CA LEU A 154 -10.43 -13.18 -11.78
C LEU A 154 -11.37 -12.12 -12.39
N GLN A 155 -12.66 -12.43 -12.49
CA GLN A 155 -13.68 -11.50 -12.96
C GLN A 155 -13.92 -10.37 -11.95
N GLY A 156 -13.95 -10.66 -10.63
CA GLY A 156 -14.03 -9.65 -9.58
C GLY A 156 -12.83 -8.71 -9.60
N LEU A 157 -11.62 -9.25 -9.76
CA LEU A 157 -10.44 -8.40 -9.93
C LEU A 157 -10.55 -7.51 -11.18
N ALA A 158 -11.04 -8.05 -12.31
CA ALA A 158 -11.24 -7.25 -13.52
C ALA A 158 -12.28 -6.14 -13.31
N ARG A 159 -13.39 -6.42 -12.58
CA ARG A 159 -14.36 -5.39 -12.19
C ARG A 159 -13.71 -4.29 -11.36
N ALA A 160 -12.90 -4.65 -10.36
CA ALA A 160 -12.20 -3.68 -9.54
C ALA A 160 -11.30 -2.77 -10.39
N MET A 161 -10.56 -3.32 -11.36
CA MET A 161 -9.74 -2.52 -12.27
C MET A 161 -10.60 -1.59 -13.15
N ALA A 162 -11.71 -2.10 -13.69
CA ALA A 162 -12.66 -1.29 -14.47
C ALA A 162 -13.30 -0.19 -13.61
N TRP A 163 -13.63 -0.49 -12.34
CA TRP A 163 -14.16 0.47 -11.39
C TRP A 163 -13.18 1.63 -11.13
N PHE A 164 -11.88 1.34 -10.98
CA PHE A 164 -10.85 2.37 -10.88
C PHE A 164 -10.70 3.17 -12.18
N ALA A 165 -10.70 2.50 -13.34
CA ALA A 165 -10.53 3.13 -14.65
C ALA A 165 -11.66 4.12 -15.00
N SER A 166 -12.89 3.85 -14.52
CA SER A 166 -14.06 4.72 -14.75
C SER A 166 -14.40 5.60 -13.53
N ALA A 167 -13.47 5.77 -12.59
CA ALA A 167 -13.76 6.49 -11.34
C ALA A 167 -14.10 7.98 -11.57
N GLU A 168 -13.57 8.60 -12.60
CA GLU A 168 -13.83 10.01 -12.94
C GLU A 168 -15.29 10.26 -13.34
N ASP A 169 -16.00 9.22 -13.82
CA ASP A 169 -17.42 9.33 -14.22
C ASP A 169 -18.39 9.39 -13.02
N ARG A 170 -17.87 9.28 -11.80
CA ARG A 170 -18.67 9.20 -10.56
C ARG A 170 -18.27 10.29 -9.56
N SER A 171 -19.21 10.69 -8.70
CA SER A 171 -19.03 11.81 -7.77
C SER A 171 -18.94 11.41 -6.29
N ASP A 172 -19.09 10.12 -5.97
CA ASP A 172 -19.02 9.62 -4.60
C ASP A 172 -17.58 9.69 -4.02
N SER A 173 -17.47 9.57 -2.70
CA SER A 173 -16.19 9.72 -1.99
C SER A 173 -15.16 8.65 -2.36
N ALA A 174 -15.61 7.41 -2.56
CA ALA A 174 -14.72 6.31 -2.91
C ALA A 174 -14.16 6.48 -4.33
N SER A 175 -15.00 6.92 -5.28
CA SER A 175 -14.58 7.23 -6.65
C SER A 175 -13.59 8.39 -6.70
N LYS A 176 -13.82 9.46 -5.93
CA LYS A 176 -12.85 10.57 -5.79
C LYS A 176 -11.53 10.10 -5.19
N ALA A 177 -11.56 9.19 -4.22
CA ALA A 177 -10.36 8.58 -3.66
C ALA A 177 -9.61 7.73 -4.70
N ALA A 178 -10.34 6.95 -5.52
CA ALA A 178 -9.76 6.17 -6.60
C ALA A 178 -9.05 7.05 -7.63
N VAL A 179 -9.68 8.16 -8.07
CA VAL A 179 -9.07 9.15 -8.97
C VAL A 179 -7.76 9.69 -8.39
N ARG A 180 -7.74 10.04 -7.09
CA ARG A 180 -6.52 10.53 -6.42
C ARG A 180 -5.40 9.48 -6.43
N LEU A 181 -5.72 8.19 -6.19
CA LEU A 181 -4.74 7.10 -6.22
C LEU A 181 -4.22 6.85 -7.64
N VAL A 182 -5.09 6.80 -8.64
CA VAL A 182 -4.69 6.61 -10.05
C VAL A 182 -3.79 7.76 -10.49
N ASN A 183 -4.19 9.01 -10.22
CA ASN A 183 -3.39 10.19 -10.57
C ASN A 183 -2.03 10.18 -9.84
N ALA A 184 -1.98 9.78 -8.58
CA ALA A 184 -0.73 9.66 -7.83
C ALA A 184 0.22 8.62 -8.47
N MET A 185 -0.27 7.43 -8.81
CA MET A 185 0.52 6.40 -9.47
C MET A 185 0.99 6.82 -10.85
N ASN A 186 0.17 7.53 -11.62
CA ASN A 186 0.52 8.04 -12.96
C ASN A 186 1.52 9.19 -12.89
N THR A 187 1.45 10.02 -11.85
CA THR A 187 2.39 11.15 -11.67
C THR A 187 3.75 10.69 -11.15
N HIS A 188 3.77 9.60 -10.37
CA HIS A 188 4.98 9.07 -9.73
C HIS A 188 5.17 7.57 -10.02
N PRO A 189 5.26 7.15 -11.30
CA PRO A 189 5.36 5.73 -11.65
C PRO A 189 6.64 5.09 -11.10
N GLU A 190 7.73 5.86 -10.96
CA GLU A 190 8.98 5.43 -10.36
C GLU A 190 8.83 5.04 -8.88
N LEU A 191 7.90 5.68 -8.14
CA LEU A 191 7.62 5.35 -6.75
C LEU A 191 6.77 4.08 -6.60
N VAL A 192 6.05 3.66 -7.64
CA VAL A 192 5.22 2.44 -7.59
C VAL A 192 6.07 1.17 -7.57
N ALA A 193 7.14 1.10 -8.36
CA ALA A 193 7.97 -0.10 -8.45
C ALA A 193 9.47 0.18 -8.46
N GLY A 194 9.90 1.30 -9.01
CA GLY A 194 11.30 1.70 -9.17
C GLY A 194 11.67 1.95 -10.63
N ASP A 195 12.82 2.58 -10.83
CA ASP A 195 13.37 2.86 -12.15
C ASP A 195 13.63 1.55 -12.93
N GLY A 196 13.43 1.60 -14.26
CA GLY A 196 13.59 0.45 -15.14
C GLY A 196 12.60 -0.70 -14.90
N ARG A 197 11.47 -0.44 -14.25
CA ARG A 197 10.37 -1.40 -14.05
C ARG A 197 9.25 -1.15 -15.04
N ALA A 198 8.33 -2.13 -15.17
CA ALA A 198 7.22 -2.04 -16.12
C ALA A 198 6.31 -0.81 -15.93
N CYS A 199 6.30 -0.23 -14.72
CA CYS A 199 5.52 0.99 -14.43
C CYS A 199 6.19 2.27 -14.92
N THR A 200 7.47 2.21 -15.33
CA THR A 200 8.31 3.36 -15.72
C THR A 200 8.81 3.26 -17.16
N GLY A 201 8.39 2.23 -17.89
CA GLY A 201 8.75 1.98 -19.29
C GLY A 201 7.81 2.59 -20.32
#